data_a51ed0598df7eeecf85d8edb63298495
#
_entry.id   a51ed0598df7eeecf85d8edb63298495
#
_cell.length_a   1.000
_cell.length_b   1.000
_cell.length_c   1.000
_cell.angle_alpha   90.00
_cell.angle_beta   90.00
_cell.angle_gamma   90.00
#
_symmetry.space_group_name_H-M   'P 1'
#
loop_
_entity.id
_entity.type
_entity.pdbx_description
1 polymer ?
#
loop_
_entity_poly.entity_id
_entity_poly.type
_entity_poly.pdbx_seq_one_letter_code
_entity_poly.pdbx_strand_id
1 'polypeptide(L)'
;MQTIHRLTRFSATALALATLATASLLSAAVAATAAKRVVPPELPAETLTTAPGPTTNERIYVNDLALNHLPDTRVRVFDARSGKLLGMFSTGFVGNFGLSAKADEMYVASTYHTRTWRGERVDVLEVHDTASLAFKYEIVLPTKRAQELNYRGLVRPTAGGRFVLVQNATPASSVTVVDLQQRKVATEVPTPGCYLVYPSASHASRFSMLCGDGKIATVTLDEQGQVSERKVSDKLFDADDDAWFQHAEQAGDRYWFISFKGVLTEVNLGGAVASVTSTRALVDAAGQRAGWRPGGYQAFTIDPSGRWLVVAMHDKGSEGSHKRPAKQLWTFDLSSGKRVATAPGHNTVSLTFSRNGQRLHALDGETGAMRIWQWGERGNLKPLVTVKRAGDFVMHLESHD
;
A
#
# COMPACT_ATOMS: atom_id res chain seq x y z
N MET A 1 -75.79 0.47 -2.27
CA MET A 1 -76.78 1.41 -2.72
C MET A 1 -76.17 2.11 -3.90
N GLN A 2 -76.41 1.66 -5.13
CA GLN A 2 -77.48 2.15 -6.04
C GLN A 2 -77.28 3.65 -6.22
N THR A 3 -77.16 4.22 -7.41
CA THR A 3 -77.85 4.03 -8.67
C THR A 3 -77.16 4.89 -9.74
N ILE A 4 -76.76 4.43 -10.89
CA ILE A 4 -77.49 4.29 -12.21
C ILE A 4 -77.67 5.61 -13.01
N HIS A 5 -77.15 5.55 -14.25
CA HIS A 5 -77.61 6.07 -15.56
C HIS A 5 -77.38 7.55 -15.90
N ARG A 6 -77.02 7.95 -17.12
CA ARG A 6 -77.55 7.55 -18.47
C ARG A 6 -76.56 7.99 -19.58
N LEU A 7 -76.64 7.25 -20.63
CA LEU A 7 -76.09 7.50 -21.97
C LEU A 7 -76.70 8.77 -22.64
N THR A 8 -75.85 9.38 -23.50
CA THR A 8 -76.38 9.89 -24.78
C THR A 8 -75.33 9.74 -25.87
N ARG A 9 -75.68 8.98 -26.90
CA ARG A 9 -74.97 8.87 -28.18
C ARG A 9 -75.23 10.14 -28.98
N PHE A 10 -74.23 10.77 -29.57
CA PHE A 10 -74.38 11.60 -30.76
C PHE A 10 -73.25 11.33 -31.74
N SER A 11 -73.61 10.99 -32.89
CA SER A 11 -73.09 10.83 -34.24
C SER A 11 -71.69 11.19 -34.54
N ALA A 12 -70.95 10.16 -34.90
CA ALA A 12 -69.68 10.19 -35.61
C ALA A 12 -69.93 10.27 -37.12
N THR A 13 -69.98 11.42 -37.77
CA THR A 13 -69.83 11.51 -39.24
C THR A 13 -69.45 12.89 -39.81
N ALA A 14 -68.88 13.80 -39.03
CA ALA A 14 -68.52 15.13 -39.59
C ALA A 14 -67.11 15.59 -39.27
N LEU A 15 -66.16 14.67 -38.87
CA LEU A 15 -64.78 15.05 -38.48
C LEU A 15 -63.73 14.34 -39.29
N ALA A 16 -64.02 13.69 -40.41
CA ALA A 16 -63.07 12.90 -41.15
C ALA A 16 -62.44 13.59 -42.40
N LEU A 17 -62.81 14.81 -42.72
CA LEU A 17 -62.27 15.50 -43.91
C LEU A 17 -61.39 16.73 -43.60
N ALA A 18 -61.23 17.15 -42.35
CA ALA A 18 -60.38 18.29 -42.01
C ALA A 18 -59.00 17.88 -41.54
N THR A 19 -58.77 16.59 -41.29
CA THR A 19 -57.49 16.10 -40.73
C THR A 19 -56.47 15.60 -41.79
N LEU A 20 -56.83 15.43 -43.03
CA LEU A 20 -55.92 15.01 -44.08
C LEU A 20 -55.17 16.18 -44.78
N ALA A 21 -55.57 17.40 -44.65
CA ALA A 21 -54.90 18.56 -45.27
C ALA A 21 -53.82 19.18 -44.42
N THR A 22 -53.83 18.93 -43.11
CA THR A 22 -52.80 19.44 -42.16
C THR A 22 -51.59 18.49 -41.97
N ALA A 23 -51.74 17.19 -42.26
CA ALA A 23 -50.67 16.22 -42.16
C ALA A 23 -49.65 16.31 -43.31
N SER A 24 -50.06 16.84 -44.48
CA SER A 24 -49.22 16.98 -45.66
C SER A 24 -48.31 18.25 -45.62
N LEU A 25 -48.65 19.23 -44.79
CA LEU A 25 -47.87 20.47 -44.66
C LEU A 25 -46.79 20.36 -43.52
N LEU A 26 -46.97 19.46 -42.57
CA LEU A 26 -45.94 19.22 -41.55
C LEU A 26 -44.81 18.28 -42.01
N SER A 27 -45.08 17.45 -43.01
CA SER A 27 -44.04 16.54 -43.55
C SER A 27 -43.06 17.23 -44.47
N ALA A 28 -43.36 18.40 -44.99
CA ALA A 28 -42.47 19.18 -45.84
C ALA A 28 -41.53 20.12 -45.09
N ALA A 29 -41.80 20.40 -43.82
CA ALA A 29 -41.01 21.31 -43.00
C ALA A 29 -39.90 20.63 -42.20
N VAL A 30 -39.87 19.28 -42.10
CA VAL A 30 -38.82 18.53 -41.38
C VAL A 30 -37.69 18.05 -42.29
N ALA A 31 -37.83 18.19 -43.63
CA ALA A 31 -36.80 17.81 -44.58
C ALA A 31 -35.81 18.94 -44.93
N ALA A 32 -35.95 20.12 -44.35
CA ALA A 32 -35.02 21.21 -44.56
C ALA A 32 -34.12 21.42 -43.36
N THR A 33 -32.84 21.17 -43.61
CA THR A 33 -31.66 21.51 -42.79
C THR A 33 -31.31 20.51 -41.69
N ALA A 34 -30.96 19.28 -42.07
CA ALA A 34 -29.80 18.67 -41.44
C ALA A 34 -28.55 19.44 -41.97
N ALA A 35 -28.30 20.62 -41.41
CA ALA A 35 -27.03 21.28 -41.58
C ALA A 35 -25.96 20.27 -41.19
N LYS A 36 -25.11 19.86 -42.13
CA LYS A 36 -23.92 19.06 -41.80
C LYS A 36 -23.25 19.76 -40.64
N ARG A 37 -23.35 19.16 -39.46
CA ARG A 37 -22.61 19.62 -38.30
C ARG A 37 -21.14 19.49 -38.70
N VAL A 38 -20.50 20.61 -39.07
CA VAL A 38 -19.06 20.66 -39.34
C VAL A 38 -18.46 20.33 -37.99
N VAL A 39 -18.01 19.09 -37.81
CA VAL A 39 -17.22 18.69 -36.67
C VAL A 39 -15.95 19.54 -36.77
N PRO A 40 -15.63 20.37 -35.76
CA PRO A 40 -14.37 21.10 -35.76
C PRO A 40 -13.22 20.11 -36.04
N PRO A 41 -12.19 20.51 -36.76
CA PRO A 41 -11.02 19.64 -36.93
C PRO A 41 -10.56 19.21 -35.55
N GLU A 42 -10.30 17.91 -35.40
CA GLU A 42 -9.79 17.32 -34.18
C GLU A 42 -8.53 18.11 -33.77
N LEU A 43 -8.59 18.69 -32.57
CA LEU A 43 -7.43 19.40 -32.04
C LEU A 43 -6.26 18.42 -32.00
N PRO A 44 -5.04 18.86 -32.36
CA PRO A 44 -3.87 18.00 -32.23
C PRO A 44 -3.81 17.46 -30.81
N ALA A 45 -3.50 16.15 -30.66
CA ALA A 45 -3.37 15.51 -29.37
C ALA A 45 -2.47 16.36 -28.46
N GLU A 46 -2.99 16.74 -27.30
CA GLU A 46 -2.18 17.48 -26.32
C GLU A 46 -1.00 16.60 -25.92
N THR A 47 0.21 17.12 -26.11
CA THR A 47 1.40 16.48 -25.60
C THR A 47 1.55 16.87 -24.14
N LEU A 48 1.25 15.93 -23.23
CA LEU A 48 1.49 16.12 -21.81
C LEU A 48 3.01 16.11 -21.58
N THR A 49 3.59 17.28 -21.38
CA THR A 49 4.97 17.38 -20.89
C THR A 49 4.93 17.44 -19.37
N THR A 50 5.45 16.40 -18.70
CA THR A 50 5.67 16.45 -17.26
C THR A 50 6.77 17.48 -17.00
N ALA A 51 6.50 18.41 -16.06
CA ALA A 51 7.54 19.29 -15.55
C ALA A 51 8.70 18.44 -14.99
N PRO A 52 9.94 18.96 -15.01
CA PRO A 52 11.05 18.30 -14.34
C PRO A 52 10.62 17.95 -12.91
N GLY A 53 10.89 16.72 -12.48
CA GLY A 53 10.58 16.28 -11.15
C GLY A 53 11.21 17.19 -10.09
N PRO A 54 10.69 17.19 -8.86
CA PRO A 54 11.24 18.00 -7.79
C PRO A 54 12.72 17.68 -7.60
N THR A 55 13.53 18.71 -7.43
CA THR A 55 15.00 18.63 -7.29
C THR A 55 15.47 18.06 -5.96
N THR A 56 14.56 17.81 -5.01
CA THR A 56 14.91 17.21 -3.72
C THR A 56 15.02 15.69 -3.83
N ASN A 57 16.10 15.14 -3.32
CA ASN A 57 16.29 13.69 -3.23
C ASN A 57 15.62 13.09 -1.98
N GLU A 58 15.19 13.94 -1.04
CA GLU A 58 14.56 13.48 0.21
C GLU A 58 13.04 13.45 0.07
N ARG A 59 12.47 12.26 -0.02
CA ARG A 59 11.04 12.07 -0.24
C ARG A 59 10.42 11.10 0.75
N ILE A 60 9.15 11.33 1.06
CA ILE A 60 8.29 10.40 1.76
C ILE A 60 7.13 10.03 0.83
N TYR A 61 6.92 8.74 0.69
CA TYR A 61 5.81 8.13 -0.04
C TYR A 61 4.79 7.65 0.98
N VAL A 62 3.57 8.16 0.91
CA VAL A 62 2.48 7.80 1.81
C VAL A 62 1.37 7.13 1.00
N ASN A 63 1.10 5.86 1.29
CA ASN A 63 -0.04 5.18 0.69
C ASN A 63 -1.32 5.60 1.42
N ASP A 64 -2.24 6.17 0.64
CA ASP A 64 -3.56 6.59 1.07
C ASP A 64 -4.60 5.62 0.50
N LEU A 65 -5.11 4.72 1.33
CA LEU A 65 -6.10 3.73 0.93
C LEU A 65 -7.47 4.35 0.63
N ALA A 66 -7.73 5.57 1.10
CA ALA A 66 -8.97 6.32 0.85
C ALA A 66 -10.23 5.45 1.00
N LEU A 67 -10.47 4.87 2.19
CA LEU A 67 -11.54 3.87 2.44
C LEU A 67 -12.92 4.29 1.93
N ASN A 68 -13.21 5.59 1.94
CA ASN A 68 -14.47 6.13 1.42
C ASN A 68 -14.52 6.18 -0.11
N HIS A 69 -13.39 5.91 -0.77
CA HIS A 69 -13.26 5.98 -2.23
C HIS A 69 -12.20 5.00 -2.76
N LEU A 70 -12.36 3.72 -2.43
CA LEU A 70 -11.42 2.63 -2.76
C LEU A 70 -10.99 2.54 -4.24
N PRO A 71 -11.81 2.93 -5.25
CA PRO A 71 -11.36 2.95 -6.64
C PRO A 71 -10.28 3.98 -6.96
N ASP A 72 -10.04 4.94 -6.07
CA ASP A 72 -9.07 6.03 -6.26
C ASP A 72 -8.04 6.04 -5.12
N THR A 73 -7.45 4.89 -4.83
CA THR A 73 -6.32 4.83 -3.92
C THR A 73 -5.07 5.43 -4.57
N ARG A 74 -4.18 5.98 -3.76
CA ARG A 74 -3.04 6.73 -4.27
C ARG A 74 -1.84 6.70 -3.36
N VAL A 75 -0.66 6.89 -3.93
CA VAL A 75 0.55 7.21 -3.18
C VAL A 75 0.83 8.70 -3.32
N ARG A 76 0.86 9.40 -2.21
CA ARG A 76 1.22 10.82 -2.13
C ARG A 76 2.70 10.94 -1.82
N VAL A 77 3.38 11.82 -2.54
CA VAL A 77 4.83 12.05 -2.42
C VAL A 77 5.07 13.40 -1.79
N PHE A 78 5.79 13.43 -0.69
CA PHE A 78 6.11 14.66 0.03
C PHE A 78 7.62 14.88 0.09
N ASP A 79 8.02 16.14 0.13
CA ASP A 79 9.36 16.51 0.54
C ASP A 79 9.56 16.17 2.02
N ALA A 80 10.59 15.37 2.32
CA ALA A 80 10.84 14.82 3.65
C ALA A 80 11.31 15.86 4.69
N ARG A 81 11.64 17.07 4.27
CA ARG A 81 12.06 18.17 5.15
C ARG A 81 10.93 19.14 5.42
N SER A 82 10.33 19.65 4.35
CA SER A 82 9.31 20.70 4.43
C SER A 82 7.89 20.18 4.56
N GLY A 83 7.66 18.88 4.28
CA GLY A 83 6.32 18.32 4.20
C GLY A 83 5.49 18.82 3.01
N LYS A 84 6.11 19.51 2.04
CA LYS A 84 5.43 19.99 0.83
C LYS A 84 5.03 18.79 -0.04
N LEU A 85 3.77 18.77 -0.51
CA LEU A 85 3.33 17.80 -1.50
C LEU A 85 4.06 18.04 -2.82
N LEU A 86 4.74 17.02 -3.33
CA LEU A 86 5.48 17.06 -4.59
C LEU A 86 4.68 16.49 -5.75
N GLY A 87 3.79 15.55 -5.47
CA GLY A 87 2.94 14.91 -6.45
C GLY A 87 2.27 13.65 -5.91
N MET A 88 1.64 12.88 -6.79
CA MET A 88 0.98 11.63 -6.43
C MET A 88 0.93 10.67 -7.61
N PHE A 89 0.78 9.39 -7.29
CA PHE A 89 0.43 8.32 -8.23
C PHE A 89 -0.97 7.82 -7.93
N SER A 90 -1.80 7.59 -8.94
CA SER A 90 -2.98 6.76 -8.77
C SER A 90 -2.55 5.30 -8.66
N THR A 91 -3.19 4.55 -7.78
CA THR A 91 -2.90 3.11 -7.60
C THR A 91 -4.14 2.25 -7.85
N GLY A 92 -5.16 2.83 -8.52
CA GLY A 92 -6.40 2.14 -8.84
C GLY A 92 -7.14 1.65 -7.61
N PHE A 93 -7.77 0.48 -7.71
CA PHE A 93 -8.52 -0.11 -6.61
C PHE A 93 -7.58 -0.83 -5.63
N VAL A 94 -7.45 -0.30 -4.41
CA VAL A 94 -6.63 -0.87 -3.32
C VAL A 94 -5.21 -1.23 -3.78
N GLY A 95 -4.50 -0.27 -4.39
CA GLY A 95 -3.15 -0.50 -4.89
C GLY A 95 -2.10 -0.51 -3.80
N ASN A 96 -1.04 -1.29 -4.04
CA ASN A 96 0.11 -1.43 -3.15
C ASN A 96 1.39 -1.11 -3.90
N PHE A 97 2.39 -0.58 -3.20
CA PHE A 97 3.63 -0.18 -3.85
C PHE A 97 4.87 -0.69 -3.14
N GLY A 98 5.97 -0.72 -3.88
CA GLY A 98 7.33 -0.93 -3.39
C GLY A 98 8.31 -0.09 -4.19
N LEU A 99 9.42 0.29 -3.57
CA LEU A 99 10.51 1.03 -4.24
C LEU A 99 11.61 0.08 -4.71
N SER A 100 12.27 0.41 -5.81
CA SER A 100 13.53 -0.22 -6.20
C SER A 100 14.60 -0.02 -5.12
N ALA A 101 15.66 -0.81 -5.15
CA ALA A 101 16.75 -0.70 -4.18
C ALA A 101 17.41 0.69 -4.18
N LYS A 102 17.48 1.33 -5.36
CA LYS A 102 17.99 2.70 -5.54
C LYS A 102 16.92 3.76 -5.34
N ALA A 103 15.67 3.34 -5.15
CA ALA A 103 14.49 4.19 -5.12
C ALA A 103 14.33 5.12 -6.35
N ASP A 104 14.91 4.73 -7.49
CA ASP A 104 14.73 5.41 -8.79
C ASP A 104 13.48 4.95 -9.53
N GLU A 105 12.90 3.79 -9.16
CA GLU A 105 11.64 3.28 -9.66
C GLU A 105 10.68 2.95 -8.51
N MET A 106 9.40 3.13 -8.79
CA MET A 106 8.30 2.66 -7.98
C MET A 106 7.52 1.59 -8.73
N TYR A 107 7.28 0.49 -8.06
CA TYR A 107 6.47 -0.63 -8.54
C TYR A 107 5.11 -0.58 -7.87
N VAL A 108 4.05 -0.46 -8.64
CA VAL A 108 2.68 -0.33 -8.13
C VAL A 108 1.83 -1.49 -8.63
N ALA A 109 1.39 -2.34 -7.73
CA ALA A 109 0.42 -3.38 -8.05
C ALA A 109 -0.99 -2.79 -7.94
N SER A 110 -1.60 -2.54 -9.10
CA SER A 110 -2.89 -1.87 -9.26
C SER A 110 -3.97 -2.83 -9.75
N THR A 111 -5.22 -2.50 -9.47
CA THR A 111 -6.39 -3.14 -10.08
C THR A 111 -7.26 -2.09 -10.73
N TYR A 112 -7.64 -2.34 -11.96
CA TYR A 112 -8.58 -1.52 -12.71
C TYR A 112 -9.81 -2.34 -13.09
N HIS A 113 -10.94 -1.65 -13.26
CA HIS A 113 -12.15 -2.23 -13.79
C HIS A 113 -12.60 -1.39 -15.01
N THR A 114 -13.19 -2.03 -16.00
CA THR A 114 -13.58 -1.36 -17.25
C THR A 114 -14.57 -0.20 -17.07
N ARG A 115 -15.22 -0.11 -15.92
CA ARG A 115 -16.14 0.96 -15.53
C ARG A 115 -15.86 1.46 -14.11
N THR A 116 -14.64 1.91 -13.86
CA THR A 116 -14.11 2.48 -12.61
C THR A 116 -14.03 1.47 -11.45
N TRP A 117 -15.16 0.97 -10.93
CA TRP A 117 -15.22 0.01 -9.80
C TRP A 117 -16.01 -1.26 -10.13
N ARG A 118 -16.40 -1.46 -11.37
CA ARG A 118 -17.21 -2.59 -11.85
C ARG A 118 -16.86 -2.96 -13.28
N GLY A 119 -17.32 -4.13 -13.71
CA GLY A 119 -17.02 -4.69 -15.02
C GLY A 119 -15.84 -5.66 -14.94
N GLU A 120 -15.17 -5.85 -16.06
CA GLU A 120 -14.02 -6.74 -16.14
C GLU A 120 -12.86 -6.19 -15.30
N ARG A 121 -12.20 -7.07 -14.54
CA ARG A 121 -11.07 -6.76 -13.68
C ARG A 121 -9.76 -7.03 -14.43
N VAL A 122 -8.84 -6.08 -14.34
CA VAL A 122 -7.46 -6.22 -14.81
C VAL A 122 -6.53 -5.86 -13.67
N ASP A 123 -5.61 -6.75 -13.33
CA ASP A 123 -4.53 -6.50 -12.38
C ASP A 123 -3.25 -6.24 -13.18
N VAL A 124 -2.47 -5.24 -12.75
CA VAL A 124 -1.21 -4.86 -13.39
C VAL A 124 -0.13 -4.56 -12.35
N LEU A 125 1.12 -4.72 -12.75
CA LEU A 125 2.27 -4.12 -12.10
C LEU A 125 2.73 -2.94 -12.95
N GLU A 126 2.51 -1.73 -12.48
CA GLU A 126 3.00 -0.50 -13.10
C GLU A 126 4.40 -0.17 -12.62
N VAL A 127 5.21 0.37 -13.50
CA VAL A 127 6.53 0.90 -13.19
C VAL A 127 6.53 2.39 -13.45
N HIS A 128 6.89 3.16 -12.43
CA HIS A 128 6.98 4.61 -12.49
C HIS A 128 8.40 5.07 -12.19
N ASP A 129 8.81 6.16 -12.83
CA ASP A 129 10.02 6.89 -12.50
C ASP A 129 9.78 7.75 -11.26
N THR A 130 10.60 7.64 -10.23
CA THR A 130 10.41 8.39 -8.99
C THR A 130 10.85 9.85 -9.09
N ALA A 131 11.75 10.20 -10.02
CA ALA A 131 12.21 11.57 -10.19
C ALA A 131 11.15 12.45 -10.83
N SER A 132 10.54 11.98 -11.92
CA SER A 132 9.50 12.69 -12.67
C SER A 132 8.09 12.35 -12.25
N LEU A 133 7.90 11.24 -11.49
CA LEU A 133 6.61 10.61 -11.20
C LEU A 133 5.88 10.08 -12.45
N ALA A 134 6.59 9.94 -13.55
CA ALA A 134 6.02 9.51 -14.82
C ALA A 134 5.83 7.99 -14.88
N PHE A 135 4.71 7.58 -15.47
CA PHE A 135 4.49 6.19 -15.87
C PHE A 135 5.51 5.77 -16.93
N LYS A 136 6.11 4.59 -16.77
CA LYS A 136 7.06 4.01 -17.73
C LYS A 136 6.42 2.90 -18.57
N TYR A 137 5.86 1.90 -17.91
CA TYR A 137 5.17 0.76 -18.51
C TYR A 137 4.42 -0.05 -17.46
N GLU A 138 3.58 -0.96 -17.92
CA GLU A 138 2.90 -1.93 -17.06
C GLU A 138 3.10 -3.37 -17.54
N ILE A 139 2.87 -4.30 -16.63
CA ILE A 139 2.87 -5.74 -16.88
C ILE A 139 1.57 -6.30 -16.35
N VAL A 140 0.78 -6.95 -17.21
CA VAL A 140 -0.49 -7.57 -16.81
C VAL A 140 -0.22 -8.75 -15.87
N LEU A 141 -0.93 -8.77 -14.76
CA LEU A 141 -0.86 -9.81 -13.74
C LEU A 141 -2.07 -10.75 -13.82
N PRO A 142 -1.96 -11.99 -13.31
CA PRO A 142 -3.14 -12.77 -12.98
C PRO A 142 -4.06 -12.01 -12.01
N THR A 143 -5.39 -12.13 -12.19
CA THR A 143 -6.38 -11.43 -11.36
C THR A 143 -6.52 -12.06 -9.96
N LYS A 144 -5.42 -12.09 -9.22
CA LYS A 144 -5.27 -12.81 -7.94
C LYS A 144 -4.66 -11.96 -6.83
N ARG A 145 -4.10 -10.79 -7.17
CA ARG A 145 -3.36 -9.97 -6.22
C ARG A 145 -4.19 -9.64 -4.98
N ALA A 146 -3.52 -9.52 -3.84
CA ALA A 146 -4.13 -9.12 -2.60
C ALA A 146 -4.69 -7.69 -2.71
N GLN A 147 -5.98 -7.54 -2.37
CA GLN A 147 -6.69 -6.27 -2.29
C GLN A 147 -7.11 -6.04 -0.84
N GLU A 148 -6.15 -5.69 -0.02
CA GLU A 148 -6.32 -5.53 1.41
C GLU A 148 -5.57 -4.30 1.92
N LEU A 149 -5.48 -4.18 3.25
CA LEU A 149 -4.69 -3.14 3.91
C LEU A 149 -3.25 -3.12 3.40
N ASN A 150 -2.70 -1.91 3.25
CA ASN A 150 -1.38 -1.72 2.64
C ASN A 150 -0.26 -2.13 3.60
N TYR A 151 0.38 -3.25 3.32
CA TYR A 151 1.57 -3.70 4.01
C TYR A 151 2.79 -3.66 3.08
N ARG A 152 3.95 -3.30 3.62
CA ARG A 152 5.23 -3.25 2.88
C ARG A 152 5.52 -4.55 2.12
N GLY A 153 5.20 -5.70 2.68
CA GLY A 153 5.46 -7.01 2.10
C GLY A 153 4.53 -7.44 0.96
N LEU A 154 3.57 -6.61 0.53
CA LEU A 154 2.65 -6.96 -0.57
C LEU A 154 3.28 -6.79 -1.95
N VAL A 155 4.23 -5.86 -2.10
CA VAL A 155 4.98 -5.62 -3.35
C VAL A 155 6.44 -5.35 -2.99
N ARG A 156 7.33 -6.26 -3.35
CA ARG A 156 8.76 -6.13 -3.04
C ARG A 156 9.62 -6.54 -4.22
N PRO A 157 10.62 -5.73 -4.64
CA PRO A 157 11.66 -6.20 -5.54
C PRO A 157 12.59 -7.17 -4.80
N THR A 158 13.14 -8.13 -5.53
CA THR A 158 14.26 -8.94 -5.05
C THR A 158 15.56 -8.10 -5.04
N ALA A 159 16.57 -8.51 -4.27
CA ALA A 159 17.83 -7.76 -4.15
C ALA A 159 18.54 -7.55 -5.49
N GLY A 160 18.43 -8.50 -6.42
CA GLY A 160 18.98 -8.36 -7.76
C GLY A 160 18.25 -7.35 -8.65
N GLY A 161 17.10 -6.85 -8.20
CA GLY A 161 16.29 -5.87 -8.92
C GLY A 161 15.64 -6.38 -10.23
N ARG A 162 15.85 -7.65 -10.57
CA ARG A 162 15.25 -8.25 -11.77
C ARG A 162 13.80 -8.65 -11.58
N PHE A 163 13.49 -9.20 -10.40
CA PHE A 163 12.14 -9.68 -10.12
C PHE A 163 11.42 -8.78 -9.13
N VAL A 164 10.13 -8.56 -9.38
CA VAL A 164 9.19 -7.99 -8.41
C VAL A 164 8.22 -9.08 -7.97
N LEU A 165 8.06 -9.18 -6.66
CA LEU A 165 7.20 -10.15 -5.98
C LEU A 165 5.90 -9.46 -5.61
N VAL A 166 4.78 -9.98 -6.09
CA VAL A 166 3.44 -9.45 -5.81
C VAL A 166 2.62 -10.51 -5.07
N GLN A 167 2.17 -10.17 -3.87
CA GLN A 167 1.36 -11.06 -3.05
C GLN A 167 -0.04 -11.22 -3.62
N ASN A 168 -0.49 -12.47 -3.73
CA ASN A 168 -1.85 -12.86 -4.10
C ASN A 168 -2.61 -13.38 -2.87
N ALA A 169 -3.94 -13.22 -2.88
CA ALA A 169 -4.82 -13.69 -1.83
C ALA A 169 -5.92 -14.63 -2.31
N THR A 170 -6.23 -14.64 -3.61
CA THR A 170 -7.35 -15.40 -4.17
C THR A 170 -6.91 -16.27 -5.34
N PRO A 171 -7.46 -17.48 -5.51
CA PRO A 171 -8.34 -18.20 -4.56
C PRO A 171 -7.61 -18.72 -3.32
N ALA A 172 -6.27 -18.71 -3.34
CA ALA A 172 -5.39 -19.08 -2.24
C ALA A 172 -4.17 -18.16 -2.24
N SER A 173 -3.44 -18.10 -1.11
CA SER A 173 -2.22 -17.30 -1.03
C SER A 173 -1.15 -17.84 -1.98
N SER A 174 -0.55 -16.95 -2.75
CA SER A 174 0.56 -17.22 -3.65
C SER A 174 1.36 -15.94 -3.88
N VAL A 175 2.52 -16.03 -4.53
CA VAL A 175 3.32 -14.90 -4.96
C VAL A 175 3.49 -14.95 -6.47
N THR A 176 3.05 -13.90 -7.16
CA THR A 176 3.38 -13.68 -8.57
C THR A 176 4.80 -13.12 -8.67
N VAL A 177 5.66 -13.80 -9.43
CA VAL A 177 7.03 -13.35 -9.74
C VAL A 177 7.01 -12.66 -11.09
N VAL A 178 7.32 -11.38 -11.11
CA VAL A 178 7.34 -10.56 -12.34
C VAL A 178 8.79 -10.30 -12.75
N ASP A 179 9.17 -10.71 -13.96
CA ASP A 179 10.48 -10.41 -14.55
C ASP A 179 10.44 -9.05 -15.25
N LEU A 180 11.12 -8.06 -14.67
CA LEU A 180 11.18 -6.71 -15.22
C LEU A 180 12.00 -6.61 -16.51
N GLN A 181 13.01 -7.47 -16.72
CA GLN A 181 13.82 -7.49 -17.93
C GLN A 181 13.00 -8.02 -19.12
N GLN A 182 12.23 -9.08 -18.89
CA GLN A 182 11.38 -9.67 -19.92
C GLN A 182 9.99 -9.03 -19.99
N ARG A 183 9.65 -8.16 -19.06
CA ARG A 183 8.34 -7.48 -18.91
C ARG A 183 7.17 -8.46 -18.95
N LYS A 184 7.29 -9.53 -18.19
CA LYS A 184 6.24 -10.57 -18.09
C LYS A 184 6.21 -11.23 -16.73
N VAL A 185 5.13 -11.93 -16.44
CA VAL A 185 5.06 -12.86 -15.31
C VAL A 185 5.96 -14.05 -15.62
N ALA A 186 6.92 -14.34 -14.72
CA ALA A 186 7.82 -15.48 -14.84
C ALA A 186 7.16 -16.75 -14.28
N THR A 187 6.56 -16.66 -13.09
CA THR A 187 5.89 -17.79 -12.42
C THR A 187 4.92 -17.31 -11.34
N GLU A 188 4.10 -18.20 -10.86
CA GLU A 188 3.32 -18.06 -9.62
C GLU A 188 3.79 -19.11 -8.62
N VAL A 189 4.20 -18.68 -7.44
CA VAL A 189 4.66 -19.54 -6.35
C VAL A 189 3.53 -19.74 -5.35
N PRO A 190 2.92 -20.93 -5.25
CA PRO A 190 1.92 -21.22 -4.22
C PRO A 190 2.53 -21.10 -2.80
N THR A 191 1.82 -20.40 -1.91
CA THR A 191 2.30 -20.13 -0.53
C THR A 191 1.22 -20.44 0.51
N PRO A 192 0.61 -21.63 0.51
CA PRO A 192 -0.48 -21.96 1.42
C PRO A 192 -0.06 -21.77 2.87
N GLY A 193 -0.85 -20.99 3.63
CA GLY A 193 -0.59 -20.68 5.03
C GLY A 193 0.54 -19.68 5.30
N CYS A 194 1.25 -19.17 4.26
CA CYS A 194 2.31 -18.17 4.41
C CYS A 194 1.96 -16.90 3.65
N TYR A 195 2.37 -15.75 4.21
CA TYR A 195 1.95 -14.45 3.70
C TYR A 195 3.02 -13.38 3.87
N LEU A 196 2.99 -12.37 2.99
CA LEU A 196 3.94 -11.27 2.81
C LEU A 196 5.37 -11.73 2.47
N VAL A 197 6.05 -10.93 1.67
CA VAL A 197 7.37 -11.26 1.17
C VAL A 197 8.47 -10.41 1.81
N TYR A 198 9.55 -11.07 2.20
CA TYR A 198 10.75 -10.50 2.83
C TYR A 198 11.98 -10.93 2.02
N PRO A 199 12.45 -10.12 1.06
CA PRO A 199 13.57 -10.48 0.19
C PRO A 199 14.89 -10.55 0.96
N SER A 200 15.76 -11.54 0.68
CA SER A 200 17.13 -11.53 1.11
C SER A 200 17.91 -10.38 0.47
N ALA A 201 18.83 -9.76 1.18
CA ALA A 201 19.70 -8.72 0.61
C ALA A 201 20.95 -9.31 -0.04
N SER A 202 21.50 -10.40 0.47
CA SER A 202 22.71 -11.04 -0.04
C SER A 202 22.47 -12.00 -1.20
N HIS A 203 21.22 -12.43 -1.41
CA HIS A 203 20.87 -13.37 -2.48
C HIS A 203 19.90 -12.72 -3.48
N ALA A 204 20.34 -12.58 -4.72
CA ALA A 204 19.67 -11.80 -5.76
C ALA A 204 18.21 -12.18 -6.03
N SER A 205 17.80 -13.44 -5.76
CA SER A 205 16.47 -13.97 -6.12
C SER A 205 15.82 -14.80 -5.01
N ARG A 206 16.22 -14.58 -3.73
CA ARG A 206 15.66 -15.28 -2.57
C ARG A 206 14.70 -14.38 -1.80
N PHE A 207 13.62 -14.96 -1.29
CA PHE A 207 12.68 -14.30 -0.39
C PHE A 207 12.09 -15.28 0.62
N SER A 208 11.64 -14.75 1.73
CA SER A 208 11.01 -15.50 2.82
C SER A 208 9.59 -14.99 3.08
N MET A 209 8.78 -15.76 3.79
CA MET A 209 7.38 -15.44 4.14
C MET A 209 7.09 -15.94 5.54
N LEU A 210 6.28 -15.18 6.32
CA LEU A 210 5.75 -15.65 7.59
C LEU A 210 4.60 -16.64 7.35
N CYS A 211 4.61 -17.75 8.11
CA CYS A 211 3.57 -18.76 8.05
C CYS A 211 2.76 -18.77 9.36
N GLY A 212 1.46 -19.06 9.26
CA GLY A 212 0.54 -19.07 10.40
C GLY A 212 0.85 -20.13 11.46
N ASP A 213 1.66 -21.14 11.12
CA ASP A 213 2.16 -22.15 12.08
C ASP A 213 3.40 -21.71 12.89
N GLY A 214 3.79 -20.45 12.76
CA GLY A 214 4.93 -19.87 13.46
C GLY A 214 6.29 -20.13 12.82
N LYS A 215 6.30 -20.62 11.57
CA LYS A 215 7.51 -20.86 10.80
C LYS A 215 7.75 -19.78 9.74
N ILE A 216 8.92 -19.84 9.11
CA ILE A 216 9.28 -19.02 7.95
C ILE A 216 9.59 -19.93 6.77
N ALA A 217 8.86 -19.74 5.66
CA ALA A 217 9.15 -20.41 4.41
C ALA A 217 10.08 -19.51 3.57
N THR A 218 11.17 -20.10 3.06
CA THR A 218 12.14 -19.40 2.20
C THR A 218 12.13 -20.06 0.82
N VAL A 219 12.06 -19.22 -0.21
CA VAL A 219 12.05 -19.62 -1.63
C VAL A 219 13.24 -18.98 -2.33
N THR A 220 13.96 -19.79 -3.12
CA THR A 220 14.99 -19.31 -4.04
C THR A 220 14.51 -19.53 -5.47
N LEU A 221 14.65 -18.49 -6.30
CA LEU A 221 14.32 -18.54 -7.71
C LEU A 221 15.60 -18.74 -8.53
N ASP A 222 15.47 -19.43 -9.65
CA ASP A 222 16.52 -19.54 -10.66
C ASP A 222 16.58 -18.28 -11.57
N GLU A 223 17.45 -18.32 -12.56
CA GLU A 223 17.61 -17.23 -13.53
C GLU A 223 16.36 -17.01 -14.42
N GLN A 224 15.50 -18.00 -14.55
CA GLN A 224 14.25 -17.92 -15.29
C GLN A 224 13.07 -17.47 -14.41
N GLY A 225 13.33 -17.24 -13.10
CA GLY A 225 12.31 -16.86 -12.13
C GLY A 225 11.44 -18.03 -11.66
N GLN A 226 11.86 -19.30 -11.93
CA GLN A 226 11.19 -20.49 -11.43
C GLN A 226 11.73 -20.85 -10.05
N VAL A 227 10.94 -21.58 -9.26
CA VAL A 227 11.37 -22.04 -7.94
C VAL A 227 12.46 -23.12 -8.11
N SER A 228 13.67 -22.79 -7.66
CA SER A 228 14.80 -23.75 -7.62
C SER A 228 14.92 -24.45 -6.27
N GLU A 229 14.54 -23.77 -5.18
CA GLU A 229 14.58 -24.33 -3.84
C GLU A 229 13.46 -23.75 -2.96
N ARG A 230 12.90 -24.59 -2.06
CA ARG A 230 12.01 -24.16 -0.98
C ARG A 230 12.40 -24.86 0.31
N LYS A 231 12.60 -24.09 1.36
CA LYS A 231 12.92 -24.56 2.72
C LYS A 231 11.96 -23.91 3.72
N VAL A 232 11.79 -24.57 4.85
CA VAL A 232 10.96 -24.07 5.95
C VAL A 232 11.78 -24.18 7.24
N SER A 233 11.74 -23.15 8.05
CA SER A 233 12.41 -23.15 9.36
C SER A 233 11.69 -24.06 10.37
N ASP A 234 12.33 -24.30 11.51
CA ASP A 234 11.61 -24.69 12.73
C ASP A 234 10.62 -23.62 13.16
N LYS A 235 9.74 -23.92 14.12
CA LYS A 235 8.82 -22.94 14.71
C LYS A 235 9.63 -21.87 15.44
N LEU A 236 9.52 -20.59 15.00
CA LEU A 236 10.27 -19.46 15.53
C LEU A 236 9.43 -18.60 16.47
N PHE A 237 8.12 -18.65 16.37
CA PHE A 237 7.17 -17.92 17.22
C PHE A 237 5.87 -18.71 17.39
N ASP A 238 5.07 -18.31 18.39
CA ASP A 238 3.75 -18.87 18.59
C ASP A 238 2.69 -17.86 18.15
N ALA A 239 2.02 -18.15 17.02
CA ALA A 239 1.03 -17.24 16.45
C ALA A 239 -0.25 -17.14 17.32
N ASP A 240 -0.55 -18.16 18.12
CA ASP A 240 -1.73 -18.19 18.99
C ASP A 240 -1.47 -17.51 20.35
N ASP A 241 -0.24 -17.62 20.89
CA ASP A 241 0.11 -17.01 22.17
C ASP A 241 0.66 -15.57 22.02
N ASP A 242 1.61 -15.36 21.10
CA ASP A 242 2.28 -14.07 20.92
C ASP A 242 2.64 -13.83 19.45
N ALA A 243 1.65 -13.52 18.64
CA ALA A 243 1.79 -13.32 17.21
C ALA A 243 2.75 -12.17 16.86
N TRP A 244 3.59 -12.39 15.87
CA TRP A 244 4.41 -11.32 15.30
C TRP A 244 3.56 -10.39 14.41
N PHE A 245 3.86 -9.08 14.50
CA PHE A 245 3.37 -8.12 13.51
C PHE A 245 3.93 -8.48 12.13
N GLN A 246 3.13 -8.27 11.11
CA GLN A 246 3.52 -8.50 9.72
C GLN A 246 4.52 -7.45 9.19
N HIS A 247 4.63 -6.30 9.88
CA HIS A 247 5.65 -5.31 9.60
C HIS A 247 7.01 -5.80 10.11
N ALA A 248 8.04 -5.62 9.27
CA ALA A 248 9.42 -5.89 9.62
C ALA A 248 10.33 -4.75 9.15
N GLU A 249 11.36 -4.45 9.91
CA GLU A 249 12.48 -3.61 9.50
C GLU A 249 13.64 -4.47 9.01
N GLN A 250 14.41 -3.94 8.05
CA GLN A 250 15.47 -4.66 7.36
C GLN A 250 16.77 -3.86 7.33
N ALA A 251 17.89 -4.52 7.67
CA ALA A 251 19.23 -4.03 7.40
C ALA A 251 20.10 -5.20 6.91
N GLY A 252 20.39 -5.21 5.61
CA GLY A 252 21.00 -6.38 4.96
C GLY A 252 20.06 -7.59 5.06
N ASP A 253 20.58 -8.74 5.47
CA ASP A 253 19.79 -9.95 5.68
C ASP A 253 19.16 -10.06 7.07
N ARG A 254 19.42 -9.10 7.94
CA ARG A 254 18.79 -9.02 9.26
C ARG A 254 17.42 -8.39 9.14
N TYR A 255 16.43 -9.10 9.64
CA TYR A 255 15.06 -8.64 9.76
C TYR A 255 14.68 -8.62 11.23
N TRP A 256 13.99 -7.56 11.64
CA TRP A 256 13.42 -7.45 12.98
C TRP A 256 11.91 -7.54 12.89
N PHE A 257 11.35 -8.37 13.76
CA PHE A 257 9.93 -8.49 13.98
C PHE A 257 9.62 -8.15 15.44
N ILE A 258 8.46 -7.56 15.70
CA ILE A 258 7.97 -7.36 17.07
C ILE A 258 6.72 -8.22 17.27
N SER A 259 6.62 -8.89 18.42
CA SER A 259 5.41 -9.62 18.80
C SER A 259 4.39 -8.68 19.45
N PHE A 260 3.15 -9.15 19.55
CA PHE A 260 2.07 -8.41 20.22
C PHE A 260 2.36 -8.13 21.70
N LYS A 261 3.04 -9.03 22.41
CA LYS A 261 3.49 -8.81 23.79
C LYS A 261 4.73 -7.91 23.88
N GLY A 262 5.26 -7.45 22.76
CA GLY A 262 6.39 -6.53 22.71
C GLY A 262 7.75 -7.21 22.87
N VAL A 263 7.93 -8.36 22.24
CA VAL A 263 9.22 -9.02 22.09
C VAL A 263 9.79 -8.69 20.73
N LEU A 264 10.98 -8.08 20.69
CA LEU A 264 11.75 -7.85 19.46
C LEU A 264 12.56 -9.11 19.16
N THR A 265 12.41 -9.65 17.94
CA THR A 265 13.17 -10.79 17.45
C THR A 265 13.92 -10.40 16.19
N GLU A 266 15.25 -10.63 16.19
CA GLU A 266 16.10 -10.48 15.01
C GLU A 266 16.23 -11.83 14.32
N VAL A 267 15.97 -11.86 13.01
CA VAL A 267 15.99 -13.06 12.16
C VAL A 267 16.93 -12.82 10.99
N ASN A 268 17.82 -13.76 10.72
CA ASN A 268 18.63 -13.78 9.49
C ASN A 268 17.83 -14.47 8.37
N LEU A 269 17.60 -13.76 7.27
CA LEU A 269 16.90 -14.25 6.06
C LEU A 269 17.85 -14.39 4.84
N GLY A 270 19.16 -14.32 5.02
CA GLY A 270 20.16 -14.51 3.95
C GLY A 270 20.34 -15.98 3.56
N GLY A 271 20.16 -16.89 4.51
CA GLY A 271 20.30 -18.34 4.29
C GLY A 271 19.09 -18.96 3.58
N ALA A 272 19.23 -20.21 3.17
CA ALA A 272 18.12 -21.01 2.64
C ALA A 272 17.06 -21.32 3.72
N VAL A 273 17.46 -21.29 4.98
CA VAL A 273 16.58 -21.46 6.16
C VAL A 273 16.73 -20.25 7.06
N ALA A 274 15.60 -19.67 7.45
CA ALA A 274 15.58 -18.55 8.39
C ALA A 274 16.05 -18.98 9.79
N SER A 275 16.81 -18.12 10.48
CA SER A 275 17.32 -18.38 11.82
C SER A 275 17.21 -17.16 12.73
N VAL A 276 16.75 -17.35 13.96
CA VAL A 276 16.73 -16.30 14.99
C VAL A 276 18.16 -16.06 15.47
N THR A 277 18.58 -14.79 15.46
CA THR A 277 19.91 -14.37 15.94
C THR A 277 19.85 -13.73 17.32
N SER A 278 18.75 -13.05 17.64
CA SER A 278 18.53 -12.49 18.97
C SER A 278 17.06 -12.31 19.29
N THR A 279 16.73 -12.29 20.58
CA THR A 279 15.38 -12.02 21.08
C THR A 279 15.47 -11.13 22.30
N ARG A 280 14.57 -10.14 22.41
CA ARG A 280 14.59 -9.16 23.50
C ARG A 280 13.19 -8.70 23.87
N ALA A 281 12.83 -8.79 25.15
CA ALA A 281 11.61 -8.19 25.67
C ALA A 281 11.78 -6.66 25.76
N LEU A 282 10.89 -5.92 25.09
CA LEU A 282 10.81 -4.45 25.13
C LEU A 282 9.87 -3.97 26.23
N VAL A 283 8.91 -4.81 26.62
CA VAL A 283 7.92 -4.55 27.67
C VAL A 283 8.25 -5.45 28.86
N ASP A 284 8.63 -4.85 29.95
CA ASP A 284 8.90 -5.56 31.20
C ASP A 284 7.62 -6.07 31.88
N ALA A 285 7.76 -6.84 32.96
CA ALA A 285 6.61 -7.41 33.66
C ALA A 285 5.63 -6.35 34.20
N ALA A 286 6.12 -5.17 34.58
CA ALA A 286 5.27 -4.07 35.05
C ALA A 286 4.49 -3.47 33.89
N GLY A 287 5.14 -3.24 32.76
CA GLY A 287 4.50 -2.79 31.52
C GLY A 287 3.47 -3.79 31.00
N GLN A 288 3.77 -5.10 31.07
CA GLN A 288 2.81 -6.15 30.68
C GLN A 288 1.53 -6.08 31.52
N ARG A 289 1.66 -5.94 32.86
CA ARG A 289 0.51 -5.80 33.77
C ARG A 289 -0.25 -4.49 33.55
N ALA A 290 0.44 -3.42 33.15
CA ALA A 290 -0.18 -2.14 32.80
C ALA A 290 -0.84 -2.14 31.41
N GLY A 291 -0.75 -3.25 30.68
CA GLY A 291 -1.36 -3.42 29.36
C GLY A 291 -0.65 -2.69 28.23
N TRP A 292 0.65 -2.36 28.39
CA TRP A 292 1.43 -1.79 27.28
C TRP A 292 1.65 -2.82 26.18
N ARG A 293 1.33 -2.42 24.93
CA ARG A 293 1.48 -3.23 23.72
C ARG A 293 1.94 -2.37 22.55
N PRO A 294 2.74 -2.90 21.63
CA PRO A 294 2.91 -2.29 20.32
C PRO A 294 1.59 -2.22 19.57
N GLY A 295 1.42 -1.22 18.71
CA GLY A 295 0.22 -1.09 17.89
C GLY A 295 0.41 -0.22 16.67
N GLY A 296 -0.41 -0.47 15.65
CA GLY A 296 -0.36 0.21 14.36
C GLY A 296 -0.10 -0.76 13.20
N TYR A 297 0.20 -0.20 12.04
CA TYR A 297 0.47 -0.95 10.81
C TYR A 297 1.97 -1.10 10.54
N GLN A 298 2.75 -0.03 10.75
CA GLN A 298 4.21 -0.04 10.85
C GLN A 298 4.58 0.40 12.27
N ALA A 299 4.35 -0.52 13.21
CA ALA A 299 4.37 -0.23 14.64
C ALA A 299 5.76 0.14 15.18
N PHE A 300 6.81 -0.05 14.42
CA PHE A 300 8.17 0.29 14.80
C PHE A 300 9.05 0.60 13.60
N THR A 301 10.19 1.22 13.87
CA THR A 301 11.24 1.43 12.88
C THR A 301 12.61 1.39 13.55
N ILE A 302 13.62 0.96 12.80
CA ILE A 302 15.02 0.92 13.23
C ILE A 302 15.81 1.89 12.36
N ASP A 303 16.70 2.67 12.96
CA ASP A 303 17.54 3.58 12.22
C ASP A 303 18.54 2.83 11.30
N PRO A 304 19.05 3.44 10.23
CA PRO A 304 19.93 2.77 9.28
C PRO A 304 21.23 2.19 9.89
N SER A 305 21.68 2.70 11.05
CA SER A 305 22.81 2.14 11.75
C SER A 305 22.51 0.82 12.47
N GLY A 306 21.21 0.50 12.64
CA GLY A 306 20.75 -0.66 13.42
C GLY A 306 20.88 -0.49 14.93
N ARG A 307 21.10 0.74 15.41
CA ARG A 307 21.29 1.03 16.83
C ARG A 307 20.03 1.47 17.55
N TRP A 308 19.21 2.30 16.89
CA TRP A 308 18.05 2.92 17.50
C TRP A 308 16.74 2.30 17.01
N LEU A 309 15.92 1.88 17.95
CA LEU A 309 14.59 1.37 17.69
C LEU A 309 13.56 2.36 18.26
N VAL A 310 12.56 2.75 17.48
CA VAL A 310 11.38 3.48 17.95
C VAL A 310 10.14 2.61 17.76
N VAL A 311 9.36 2.47 18.82
CA VAL A 311 8.14 1.64 18.84
C VAL A 311 6.93 2.48 19.20
N ALA A 312 5.86 2.33 18.43
CA ALA A 312 4.55 2.90 18.68
C ALA A 312 3.82 2.04 19.73
N MET A 313 3.56 2.61 20.89
CA MET A 313 3.04 1.89 22.05
C MET A 313 1.70 2.43 22.51
N HIS A 314 0.74 1.56 22.78
CA HIS A 314 -0.54 1.92 23.40
C HIS A 314 -0.70 1.21 24.76
N ASP A 315 -1.51 1.78 25.64
CA ASP A 315 -1.94 1.17 26.91
C ASP A 315 -3.24 0.39 26.76
N LYS A 316 -3.65 -0.30 27.82
CA LYS A 316 -4.91 -1.09 27.88
C LYS A 316 -4.99 -2.13 26.74
N GLY A 317 -3.86 -2.76 26.44
CA GLY A 317 -3.76 -3.79 25.41
C GLY A 317 -4.65 -4.99 25.75
N SER A 318 -5.40 -5.43 24.77
CA SER A 318 -6.27 -6.60 24.80
C SER A 318 -6.21 -7.29 23.45
N GLU A 319 -6.71 -8.49 23.34
CA GLU A 319 -6.83 -9.14 22.04
C GLU A 319 -7.54 -8.22 21.02
N GLY A 320 -7.07 -8.22 19.77
CA GLY A 320 -7.56 -7.35 18.71
C GLY A 320 -7.07 -5.90 18.77
N SER A 321 -6.32 -5.49 19.81
CA SER A 321 -5.83 -4.10 19.92
C SER A 321 -4.54 -3.81 19.13
N HIS A 322 -4.02 -4.74 18.36
CA HIS A 322 -2.75 -4.62 17.61
C HIS A 322 -2.73 -3.48 16.58
N LYS A 323 -3.88 -2.97 16.13
CA LYS A 323 -3.97 -1.81 15.22
C LYS A 323 -4.24 -0.49 15.94
N ARG A 324 -4.31 -0.50 17.27
CA ARG A 324 -4.61 0.70 18.04
C ARG A 324 -3.50 1.74 17.89
N PRO A 325 -3.85 3.03 17.68
CA PRO A 325 -2.88 4.11 17.57
C PRO A 325 -2.05 4.27 18.85
N ALA A 326 -0.82 4.74 18.68
CA ALA A 326 0.11 4.90 19.78
C ALA A 326 -0.26 6.05 20.73
N LYS A 327 -0.21 5.77 22.03
CA LYS A 327 -0.22 6.76 23.09
C LYS A 327 1.17 7.34 23.35
N GLN A 328 2.21 6.52 23.16
CA GLN A 328 3.61 6.88 23.36
C GLN A 328 4.48 6.29 22.26
N LEU A 329 5.59 6.97 21.96
CA LEU A 329 6.72 6.43 21.21
C LEU A 329 7.82 6.07 22.22
N TRP A 330 8.24 4.81 22.23
CA TRP A 330 9.34 4.34 23.06
C TRP A 330 10.60 4.18 22.23
N THR A 331 11.68 4.81 22.67
CA THR A 331 12.99 4.69 22.02
C THR A 331 13.90 3.78 22.81
N PHE A 332 14.52 2.82 22.11
CA PHE A 332 15.49 1.88 22.67
C PHE A 332 16.85 2.04 22.01
N ASP A 333 17.90 1.96 22.80
CA ASP A 333 19.26 1.71 22.32
C ASP A 333 19.48 0.20 22.25
N LEU A 334 19.53 -0.35 21.04
CA LEU A 334 19.66 -1.80 20.81
C LEU A 334 21.01 -2.34 21.26
N SER A 335 22.06 -1.49 21.37
CA SER A 335 23.38 -1.90 21.87
C SER A 335 23.35 -2.20 23.39
N SER A 336 22.64 -1.38 24.15
CA SER A 336 22.48 -1.56 25.60
C SER A 336 21.21 -2.32 25.97
N GLY A 337 20.26 -2.41 25.06
CA GLY A 337 18.94 -3.00 25.29
C GLY A 337 17.99 -2.18 26.16
N LYS A 338 18.35 -0.95 26.48
CA LYS A 338 17.59 -0.11 27.39
C LYS A 338 16.66 0.83 26.65
N ARG A 339 15.46 1.06 27.21
CA ARG A 339 14.63 2.20 26.80
C ARG A 339 15.28 3.48 27.29
N VAL A 340 15.60 4.39 26.36
CA VAL A 340 16.35 5.62 26.64
C VAL A 340 15.47 6.87 26.60
N ALA A 341 14.33 6.81 25.89
CA ALA A 341 13.40 7.92 25.80
C ALA A 341 11.95 7.46 25.64
N THR A 342 11.04 8.35 25.98
CA THR A 342 9.59 8.20 25.76
C THR A 342 9.06 9.56 25.31
N ALA A 343 8.29 9.58 24.23
CA ALA A 343 7.65 10.78 23.69
C ALA A 343 6.13 10.55 23.51
N PRO A 344 5.31 11.61 23.40
CA PRO A 344 3.91 11.48 23.03
C PRO A 344 3.73 10.73 21.72
N GLY A 345 2.75 9.83 21.65
CA GLY A 345 2.51 8.98 20.48
C GLY A 345 1.77 9.66 19.34
N HIS A 346 1.00 10.70 19.64
CA HIS A 346 0.22 11.45 18.64
C HIS A 346 -0.60 10.57 17.67
N ASN A 347 -1.25 9.55 18.23
CA ASN A 347 -2.05 8.58 17.48
C ASN A 347 -1.30 7.90 16.33
N THR A 348 0.01 7.74 16.46
CA THR A 348 0.85 7.13 15.45
C THR A 348 0.41 5.70 15.17
N VAL A 349 0.24 5.37 13.90
CA VAL A 349 -0.05 4.00 13.41
C VAL A 349 1.07 3.47 12.52
N SER A 350 1.95 4.33 12.02
CA SER A 350 3.07 3.92 11.18
C SER A 350 4.27 4.85 11.37
N LEU A 351 5.46 4.26 11.37
CA LEU A 351 6.75 4.90 11.59
C LEU A 351 7.74 4.53 10.49
N THR A 352 8.62 5.46 10.11
CA THR A 352 9.84 5.14 9.36
C THR A 352 10.94 6.16 9.65
N PHE A 353 12.19 5.70 9.72
CA PHE A 353 13.35 6.58 9.64
C PHE A 353 13.61 7.01 8.20
N SER A 354 14.17 8.21 8.02
CA SER A 354 14.85 8.55 6.77
C SER A 354 16.05 7.62 6.56
N ARG A 355 16.41 7.34 5.31
CA ARG A 355 17.53 6.44 4.99
C ARG A 355 18.86 6.96 5.52
N ASN A 356 19.04 8.27 5.64
CA ASN A 356 20.20 8.89 6.26
C ASN A 356 20.13 8.94 7.80
N GLY A 357 19.07 8.43 8.41
CA GLY A 357 18.89 8.37 9.86
C GLY A 357 18.65 9.71 10.56
N GLN A 358 18.51 10.79 9.81
CA GLN A 358 18.42 12.14 10.41
C GLN A 358 17.00 12.52 10.84
N ARG A 359 15.98 11.82 10.34
CA ARG A 359 14.57 12.16 10.61
C ARG A 359 13.75 10.92 10.93
N LEU A 360 12.74 11.14 11.77
CA LEU A 360 11.67 10.19 12.01
C LEU A 360 10.38 10.74 11.42
N HIS A 361 9.66 9.92 10.69
CA HIS A 361 8.36 10.22 10.10
C HIS A 361 7.30 9.32 10.71
N ALA A 362 6.13 9.88 11.01
CA ALA A 362 5.02 9.14 11.57
C ALA A 362 3.68 9.57 10.97
N LEU A 363 2.80 8.60 10.78
CA LEU A 363 1.42 8.81 10.35
C LEU A 363 0.48 8.72 11.55
N ASP A 364 -0.39 9.72 11.67
CA ASP A 364 -1.49 9.77 12.62
C ASP A 364 -2.70 9.07 12.04
N GLY A 365 -3.11 7.96 12.66
CA GLY A 365 -4.22 7.12 12.17
C GLY A 365 -5.61 7.70 12.36
N GLU A 366 -5.77 8.74 13.17
CA GLU A 366 -7.07 9.39 13.41
C GLU A 366 -7.29 10.59 12.50
N THR A 367 -6.25 11.40 12.29
CA THR A 367 -6.36 12.65 11.54
C THR A 367 -5.84 12.58 10.11
N GLY A 368 -5.09 11.51 9.77
CA GLY A 368 -4.37 11.40 8.51
C GLY A 368 -3.19 12.37 8.39
N ALA A 369 -2.75 12.95 9.51
CA ALA A 369 -1.59 13.84 9.53
C ALA A 369 -0.27 13.06 9.44
N MET A 370 0.77 13.71 8.92
CA MET A 370 2.15 13.21 8.99
C MET A 370 2.98 14.17 9.81
N ARG A 371 3.73 13.62 10.78
CA ARG A 371 4.68 14.36 11.60
C ARG A 371 6.10 14.02 11.20
N ILE A 372 6.95 15.03 11.15
CA ILE A 372 8.36 14.94 10.83
C ILE A 372 9.15 15.51 12.02
N TRP A 373 10.05 14.70 12.56
CA TRP A 373 10.98 15.11 13.60
C TRP A 373 12.42 15.03 13.13
N GLN A 374 13.24 15.97 13.55
CA GLN A 374 14.68 15.81 13.55
C GLN A 374 15.05 14.78 14.62
N TRP A 375 15.80 13.78 14.22
CA TRP A 375 16.39 12.81 15.14
C TRP A 375 17.59 13.45 15.85
N GLY A 376 17.58 13.47 17.17
CA GLY A 376 18.62 14.02 17.99
C GLY A 376 19.34 12.96 18.82
N GLU A 377 20.31 13.39 19.61
CA GLU A 377 21.06 12.50 20.48
C GLU A 377 20.15 11.74 21.44
N ARG A 378 20.47 10.45 21.64
CA ARG A 378 19.77 9.53 22.55
C ARG A 378 18.25 9.44 22.33
N GLY A 379 17.81 9.60 21.08
CA GLY A 379 16.39 9.47 20.75
C GLY A 379 15.53 10.69 21.07
N ASN A 380 16.14 11.85 21.25
CA ASN A 380 15.41 13.11 21.40
C ASN A 380 14.74 13.46 20.07
N LEU A 381 13.40 13.66 20.07
CA LEU A 381 12.60 14.03 18.91
C LEU A 381 12.34 15.55 18.94
N LYS A 382 12.99 16.28 18.03
CA LYS A 382 12.72 17.71 17.84
C LYS A 382 11.70 17.89 16.72
N PRO A 383 10.50 18.41 16.98
CA PRO A 383 9.50 18.66 15.95
C PRO A 383 10.04 19.55 14.83
N LEU A 384 9.82 19.19 13.58
CA LEU A 384 10.15 20.01 12.41
C LEU A 384 8.89 20.49 11.71
N VAL A 385 8.06 19.55 11.24
CA VAL A 385 6.89 19.85 10.41
C VAL A 385 5.74 18.92 10.79
N THR A 386 4.52 19.43 10.67
CA THR A 386 3.30 18.63 10.66
C THR A 386 2.53 18.95 9.39
N VAL A 387 2.41 17.94 8.52
CA VAL A 387 1.48 17.95 7.39
C VAL A 387 0.11 17.60 7.94
N LYS A 388 -0.82 18.55 7.96
CA LYS A 388 -2.13 18.39 8.63
C LYS A 388 -2.96 17.23 8.07
N ARG A 389 -2.80 16.92 6.77
CA ARG A 389 -3.50 15.86 6.08
C ARG A 389 -2.63 15.26 4.97
N ALA A 390 -1.93 14.19 5.29
CA ALA A 390 -1.13 13.44 4.33
C ALA A 390 -1.98 12.46 3.50
N GLY A 391 -3.17 12.11 3.98
CA GLY A 391 -4.14 11.27 3.31
C GLY A 391 -5.41 11.12 4.12
N ASP A 392 -6.37 10.35 3.62
CA ASP A 392 -7.64 10.07 4.30
C ASP A 392 -7.56 8.82 5.18
N PHE A 393 -6.92 7.76 4.69
CA PHE A 393 -6.65 6.54 5.45
C PHE A 393 -5.23 6.07 5.17
N VAL A 394 -4.30 6.58 5.95
CA VAL A 394 -2.86 6.39 5.76
C VAL A 394 -2.34 5.23 6.61
N MET A 395 -1.60 4.32 5.98
CA MET A 395 -1.11 3.12 6.67
C MET A 395 0.35 2.80 6.41
N HIS A 396 0.80 2.96 5.16
CA HIS A 396 2.12 2.58 4.72
C HIS A 396 2.89 3.82 4.28
N LEU A 397 4.11 3.97 4.79
CA LEU A 397 5.03 5.00 4.35
C LEU A 397 6.43 4.42 4.08
N GLU A 398 7.09 4.99 3.08
CA GLU A 398 8.48 4.69 2.73
C GLU A 398 9.27 5.98 2.60
N SER A 399 10.53 5.96 3.01
CA SER A 399 11.45 7.07 2.81
C SER A 399 12.39 6.81 1.65
N HIS A 400 12.79 7.90 1.00
CA HIS A 400 13.81 7.95 -0.03
C HIS A 400 14.64 9.22 0.18
N ASP A 401 15.91 9.09 0.40
CA ASP A 401 16.89 10.15 0.54
C ASP A 401 18.28 9.72 0.02
#